data_e69ce15ad6ad3de5ee108371eb9449a1
#
_entry.id   e69ce15ad6ad3de5ee108371eb9449a1
#
_cell.length_a   1.000
_cell.length_b   1.000
_cell.length_c   1.000
_cell.angle_alpha   90.00
_cell.angle_beta   90.00
_cell.angle_gamma   90.00
#
_symmetry.space_group_name_H-M   'P 1'
#
loop_
_entity.id
_entity.type
_entity.pdbx_description
1 polymer ?
#
loop_
_entity_poly.entity_id
_entity_poly.type
_entity_poly.pdbx_seq_one_letter_code
_entity_poly.pdbx_strand_id
1 'polypeptide(L)'
;MKFVSTFEITKGFDRWLHLVDVELKEKLEKYGVKVHFACANDDETRVYDMSEIDDQSLVEAFMADEEVIKLRTEAGVNLSSAEVLSTVDKFKIW
;
A
#
# COMPACT_ATOMS: atom_id res chain seq x y z
N MET A 1 -1.95 -3.45 -13.64
CA MET A 1 -2.50 -2.11 -13.35
C MET A 1 -1.57 -1.37 -12.40
N LYS A 2 -1.21 -0.16 -12.77
CA LYS A 2 -0.41 0.74 -11.92
C LYS A 2 -1.31 1.85 -11.41
N PHE A 3 -1.13 2.26 -10.17
CA PHE A 3 -2.00 3.27 -9.58
C PHE A 3 -1.29 4.04 -8.47
N VAL A 4 -1.75 5.28 -8.27
CA VAL A 4 -1.32 6.12 -7.14
C VAL A 4 -2.43 6.10 -6.10
N SER A 5 -2.08 5.84 -4.86
CA SER A 5 -3.03 5.78 -3.75
C SER A 5 -2.55 6.57 -2.54
N THR A 6 -3.48 6.83 -1.64
CA THR A 6 -3.20 7.52 -0.38
C THR A 6 -4.05 6.94 0.73
N PHE A 7 -3.56 7.02 1.95
CA PHE A 7 -4.27 6.59 3.15
C PHE A 7 -3.64 7.22 4.39
N GLU A 8 -4.43 7.31 5.44
CA GLU A 8 -3.95 7.80 6.73
C GLU A 8 -3.21 6.71 7.50
N ILE A 9 -2.16 7.13 8.22
CA ILE A 9 -1.41 6.26 9.13
C ILE A 9 -1.31 6.92 10.50
N THR A 10 -1.24 6.11 11.57
CA THR A 10 -1.23 6.59 12.95
C THR A 10 0.04 6.24 13.71
N LYS A 11 0.96 5.48 13.10
CA LYS A 11 2.17 4.98 13.77
C LYS A 11 3.47 5.37 13.07
N GLY A 12 3.41 6.36 12.18
CA GLY A 12 4.57 6.88 11.48
C GLY A 12 4.96 6.09 10.24
N PHE A 13 5.81 6.70 9.42
CA PHE A 13 6.21 6.15 8.14
C PHE A 13 7.13 4.93 8.27
N ASP A 14 8.07 4.95 9.21
CA ASP A 14 8.98 3.81 9.42
C ASP A 14 8.23 2.55 9.81
N ARG A 15 7.17 2.68 10.62
CA ARG A 15 6.32 1.54 10.96
C ARG A 15 5.61 0.98 9.73
N TRP A 16 5.13 1.85 8.85
CA TRP A 16 4.51 1.44 7.60
C TRP A 16 5.51 0.77 6.65
N LEU A 17 6.74 1.29 6.56
CA LEU A 17 7.81 0.65 5.77
C LEU A 17 8.10 -0.77 6.25
N HIS A 18 8.13 -0.98 7.56
CA HIS A 18 8.30 -2.32 8.13
C HIS A 18 7.16 -3.26 7.74
N LEU A 19 5.93 -2.76 7.72
CA LEU A 19 4.78 -3.51 7.23
C LEU A 19 5.01 -4.02 5.80
N VAL A 20 5.40 -3.12 4.91
CA VAL A 20 5.58 -3.45 3.48
C VAL A 20 6.78 -4.35 3.25
N ASP A 21 7.91 -4.02 3.87
CA ASP A 21 9.18 -4.70 3.61
C ASP A 21 9.31 -6.05 4.30
N VAL A 22 8.62 -6.23 5.42
CA VAL A 22 8.77 -7.43 6.26
C VAL A 22 7.45 -8.17 6.43
N GLU A 23 6.45 -7.53 7.00
CA GLU A 23 5.23 -8.22 7.44
C GLU A 23 4.33 -8.66 6.30
N LEU A 24 4.19 -7.85 5.26
CA LEU A 24 3.37 -8.14 4.08
C LEU A 24 4.12 -8.80 2.94
N LYS A 25 5.40 -9.05 3.08
CA LYS A 25 6.25 -9.51 1.97
C LYS A 25 5.67 -10.74 1.24
N GLU A 26 5.29 -11.77 1.99
CA GLU A 26 4.73 -12.99 1.39
C GLU A 26 3.39 -12.74 0.71
N LYS A 27 2.54 -11.90 1.31
CA LYS A 27 1.23 -11.57 0.74
C LYS A 27 1.36 -10.72 -0.53
N LEU A 28 2.29 -9.77 -0.55
CA LEU A 28 2.56 -8.98 -1.75
C LEU A 28 3.01 -9.87 -2.89
N GLU A 29 3.91 -10.82 -2.63
CA GLU A 29 4.34 -11.80 -3.62
C GLU A 29 3.19 -12.69 -4.09
N LYS A 30 2.39 -13.18 -3.16
CA LYS A 30 1.25 -14.06 -3.45
C LYS A 30 0.26 -13.42 -4.42
N TYR A 31 -0.04 -12.15 -4.22
CA TYR A 31 -1.03 -11.43 -5.03
C TYR A 31 -0.43 -10.62 -6.19
N GLY A 32 0.89 -10.69 -6.36
CA GLY A 32 1.57 -9.97 -7.45
C GLY A 32 1.50 -8.45 -7.28
N VAL A 33 1.57 -7.97 -6.03
CA VAL A 33 1.56 -6.53 -5.72
C VAL A 33 2.99 -6.04 -5.55
N LYS A 34 3.31 -4.92 -6.22
CA LYS A 34 4.61 -4.25 -6.11
C LYS A 34 4.40 -2.81 -5.70
N VAL A 35 5.13 -2.36 -4.69
CA VAL A 35 5.17 -0.94 -4.31
C VAL A 35 6.41 -0.34 -4.96
N HIS A 36 6.22 0.59 -5.89
CA HIS A 36 7.32 1.21 -6.63
C HIS A 36 7.90 2.43 -5.93
N PHE A 37 7.05 3.18 -5.25
CA PHE A 37 7.43 4.43 -4.62
C PHE A 37 6.45 4.74 -3.50
N ALA A 38 6.95 5.30 -2.41
CA ALA A 38 6.10 5.80 -1.34
C ALA A 38 6.75 7.01 -0.67
N CYS A 39 5.92 7.91 -0.19
CA CYS A 39 6.34 9.02 0.64
C CYS A 39 5.27 9.33 1.68
N ALA A 40 5.66 10.05 2.71
CA ALA A 40 4.75 10.54 3.73
C ALA A 40 4.76 12.08 3.76
N ASN A 41 3.70 12.67 4.26
CA ASN A 41 3.65 14.10 4.54
C ASN A 41 4.53 14.46 5.74
N ASP A 42 4.69 15.76 6.01
CA ASP A 42 5.66 16.25 7.00
C ASP A 42 5.47 15.68 8.41
N ASP A 43 4.22 15.49 8.84
CA ASP A 43 3.93 14.97 10.19
C ASP A 43 3.72 13.43 10.19
N GLU A 44 3.95 12.78 9.07
CA GLU A 44 3.82 11.32 8.91
C GLU A 44 2.44 10.77 9.29
N THR A 45 1.40 11.51 8.93
CA THR A 45 0.01 11.09 9.16
C THR A 45 -0.66 10.53 7.90
N ARG A 46 0.00 10.63 6.76
CA ARG A 46 -0.52 10.17 5.47
C ARG A 46 0.59 9.68 4.56
N VAL A 47 0.32 8.57 3.92
CA VAL A 47 1.21 7.98 2.90
C VAL A 47 0.60 8.21 1.51
N TYR A 48 1.47 8.46 0.56
CA TYR A 48 1.18 8.47 -0.87
C TYR A 48 2.07 7.41 -1.50
N ASP A 49 1.50 6.50 -2.26
CA ASP A 49 2.29 5.46 -2.92
C ASP A 49 1.90 5.27 -4.38
N MET A 50 2.82 4.70 -5.13
CA MET A 50 2.56 4.19 -6.45
C MET A 50 2.83 2.69 -6.43
N SER A 51 1.81 1.93 -6.75
CA SER A 51 1.86 0.47 -6.70
C SER A 51 1.36 -0.13 -8.01
N GLU A 52 1.68 -1.38 -8.19
CA GLU A 52 1.26 -2.16 -9.34
C GLU A 52 0.72 -3.51 -8.86
N ILE A 53 -0.35 -3.97 -9.49
CA ILE A 53 -0.82 -5.34 -9.34
C ILE A 53 -0.86 -5.98 -10.72
N ASP A 54 -0.23 -7.15 -10.85
CA ASP A 54 -0.09 -7.84 -12.14
C ASP A 54 -1.43 -8.32 -12.69
N ASP A 55 -2.29 -8.84 -11.82
CA ASP A 55 -3.61 -9.36 -12.19
C ASP A 55 -4.70 -8.60 -11.44
N GLN A 56 -5.43 -7.75 -12.18
CA GLN A 56 -6.52 -6.93 -11.63
C GLN A 56 -7.59 -7.76 -10.92
N SER A 57 -7.80 -9.01 -11.35
CA SER A 57 -8.80 -9.87 -10.71
C SER A 57 -8.46 -10.22 -9.26
N LEU A 58 -7.20 -10.02 -8.86
CA LEU A 58 -6.74 -10.31 -7.50
C LEU A 58 -6.86 -9.11 -6.55
N VAL A 59 -7.24 -7.93 -7.04
CA VAL A 59 -7.36 -6.73 -6.19
C VAL A 59 -8.31 -6.95 -5.03
N GLU A 60 -9.52 -7.44 -5.31
CA GLU A 60 -10.51 -7.69 -4.26
C GLU A 60 -10.04 -8.75 -3.28
N ALA A 61 -9.42 -9.82 -3.78
CA ALA A 61 -8.90 -10.89 -2.92
C ALA A 61 -7.81 -10.36 -1.98
N PHE A 62 -6.91 -9.53 -2.47
CA PHE A 62 -5.88 -8.91 -1.65
C PHE A 62 -6.48 -7.99 -0.59
N MET A 63 -7.41 -7.13 -0.98
CA MET A 63 -8.06 -6.19 -0.06
C MET A 63 -8.96 -6.88 0.98
N ALA A 64 -9.48 -8.07 0.67
CA ALA A 64 -10.34 -8.85 1.55
C ALA A 64 -9.58 -9.91 2.37
N ASP A 65 -8.30 -10.10 2.12
CA ASP A 65 -7.49 -11.06 2.87
C ASP A 65 -7.41 -10.65 4.35
N GLU A 66 -7.93 -11.49 5.22
CA GLU A 66 -8.04 -11.17 6.66
C GLU A 66 -6.69 -10.91 7.33
N GLU A 67 -5.66 -11.63 6.92
CA GLU A 67 -4.31 -11.40 7.45
C GLU A 67 -3.73 -10.07 6.97
N VAL A 68 -3.96 -9.70 5.71
CA VAL A 68 -3.56 -8.40 5.18
C VAL A 68 -4.25 -7.27 5.95
N ILE A 69 -5.55 -7.40 6.17
CA ILE A 69 -6.34 -6.43 6.95
C ILE A 69 -5.77 -6.29 8.37
N LYS A 70 -5.51 -7.41 9.03
CA LYS A 70 -4.97 -7.44 10.38
C LYS A 70 -3.61 -6.75 10.46
N LEU A 71 -2.68 -7.13 9.60
CA LEU A 71 -1.33 -6.58 9.59
C LEU A 71 -1.33 -5.08 9.30
N ARG A 72 -2.13 -4.64 8.33
CA ARG A 72 -2.27 -3.21 8.01
C ARG A 72 -2.85 -2.43 9.18
N THR A 73 -3.88 -2.94 9.80
CA THR A 73 -4.50 -2.31 10.98
C THR A 73 -3.52 -2.20 12.14
N GLU A 74 -2.78 -3.26 12.44
CA GLU A 74 -1.76 -3.26 13.49
C GLU A 74 -0.63 -2.27 13.21
N ALA A 75 -0.31 -2.04 11.93
CA ALA A 75 0.70 -1.06 11.52
C ALA A 75 0.19 0.39 11.54
N GLY A 76 -1.07 0.59 11.91
CA GLY A 76 -1.65 1.92 12.03
C GLY A 76 -2.29 2.47 10.76
N VAL A 77 -2.54 1.64 9.75
CA VAL A 77 -3.24 2.07 8.54
C VAL A 77 -4.73 2.21 8.82
N ASN A 78 -5.28 3.38 8.55
CA ASN A 78 -6.73 3.60 8.56
C ASN A 78 -7.30 3.14 7.21
N LEU A 79 -7.82 1.91 7.17
CA LEU A 79 -8.29 1.31 5.92
C LEU A 79 -9.44 2.07 5.28
N SER A 80 -10.30 2.71 6.08
CA SER A 80 -11.43 3.48 5.55
C SER A 80 -11.00 4.77 4.84
N SER A 81 -9.77 5.22 5.07
CA SER A 81 -9.22 6.41 4.42
C SER A 81 -8.56 6.11 3.07
N ALA A 82 -8.38 4.83 2.74
CA ALA A 82 -7.66 4.43 1.53
C ALA A 82 -8.41 4.86 0.28
N GLU A 83 -7.68 5.51 -0.64
CA GLU A 83 -8.24 6.06 -1.86
C GLU A 83 -7.25 5.86 -3.01
N VAL A 84 -7.74 5.37 -4.14
CA VAL A 84 -6.98 5.38 -5.39
C VAL A 84 -7.19 6.73 -6.05
N LEU A 85 -6.13 7.52 -6.13
CA LEU A 85 -6.19 8.87 -6.70
C LEU A 85 -6.27 8.82 -8.24
N SER A 86 -5.52 7.91 -8.84
CA SER A 86 -5.48 7.75 -10.29
C SER A 86 -4.83 6.43 -10.67
N THR A 87 -5.25 5.86 -11.79
CA THR A 87 -4.44 4.88 -12.49
C THR A 87 -3.36 5.62 -13.28
N VAL A 88 -2.21 5.00 -13.46
CA VAL A 88 -1.08 5.60 -14.17
C VAL A 88 -0.53 4.62 -15.20
N ASP A 89 0.06 5.13 -16.26
CA ASP A 89 0.68 4.32 -17.30
C ASP A 89 2.18 4.56 -17.37
N LYS A 90 2.59 5.82 -17.30
CA LYS A 90 4.00 6.19 -17.43
C LYS A 90 4.50 6.87 -16.16
N PHE A 91 5.68 6.47 -15.74
CA PHE A 91 6.35 7.11 -14.61
C PHE A 91 7.86 7.00 -14.78
N LYS A 92 8.57 7.78 -14.00
CA LYS A 92 10.02 7.71 -13.93
C LYS A 92 10.48 7.90 -12.49
N ILE A 93 11.47 7.10 -12.11
CA ILE A 93 12.19 7.26 -10.85
C ILE A 93 13.61 7.67 -11.24
N TRP A 94 14.03 8.86 -10.79
CA TRP A 94 15.37 9.38 -11.05
C TRP A 94 16.44 8.73 -10.18
#